data_4a3bab189b012da8205286a8aa6406b8
#
_entry.id   4a3bab189b012da8205286a8aa6406b8
#
_cell.length_a   1.000
_cell.length_b   1.000
_cell.length_c   1.000
_cell.angle_alpha   90.00
_cell.angle_beta   90.00
_cell.angle_gamma   90.00
#
_symmetry.space_group_name_H-M   'P 1'
#
loop_
_entity.id
_entity.type
_entity.pdbx_description
1 polymer ?
#
loop_
_entity_poly.entity_id
_entity_poly.type
_entity_poly.pdbx_seq_one_letter_code
_entity_poly.pdbx_strand_id
1 'polypeptide(L)'
;MQLNGSQIFVEVLCEQGVDTLFGYPGGAVLNLYDELYKNSDRITHVLTAHEQGASHAADGYARATGRTGVVLATSGPGATNLVTGIATAYMDSVPMVAFTGNVPTPSIGKDGFQEA
;
A
#
# COMPACT_ATOMS: atom_id res chain seq x y z
N MET A 1 13.38 6.62 21.78
CA MET A 1 11.98 6.66 21.36
C MET A 1 11.58 5.29 20.83
N GLN A 2 10.50 4.76 21.31
CA GLN A 2 9.98 3.48 20.84
C GLN A 2 8.80 3.71 19.91
N LEU A 3 8.85 3.07 18.74
CA LEU A 3 7.78 3.12 17.75
C LEU A 3 7.27 1.71 17.49
N ASN A 4 5.96 1.55 17.30
CA ASN A 4 5.42 0.29 16.81
C ASN A 4 5.61 0.18 15.27
N GLY A 5 5.29 -0.97 14.71
CA GLY A 5 5.49 -1.22 13.28
C GLY A 5 4.74 -0.25 12.38
N SER A 6 3.52 0.12 12.74
CA SER A 6 2.72 1.06 11.95
C SER A 6 3.32 2.46 11.98
N GLN A 7 3.84 2.90 13.11
CA GLN A 7 4.54 4.18 13.22
C GLN A 7 5.83 4.17 12.40
N ILE A 8 6.58 3.06 12.45
CA ILE A 8 7.81 2.90 11.65
C ILE A 8 7.47 2.99 10.16
N PHE A 9 6.39 2.36 9.71
CA PHE A 9 5.93 2.41 8.33
C PHE A 9 5.78 3.86 7.87
N VAL A 10 5.06 4.68 8.62
CA VAL A 10 4.84 6.09 8.28
C VAL A 10 6.17 6.87 8.28
N GLU A 11 6.99 6.68 9.32
CA GLU A 11 8.25 7.40 9.43
C GLU A 11 9.21 7.06 8.28
N VAL A 12 9.29 5.80 7.89
CA VAL A 12 10.13 5.39 6.75
C VAL A 12 9.64 5.99 5.44
N LEU A 13 8.32 6.01 5.21
CA LEU A 13 7.77 6.66 4.02
C LEU A 13 8.15 8.14 3.98
N CYS A 14 8.00 8.85 5.08
CA CYS A 14 8.36 10.26 5.16
C CYS A 14 9.87 10.46 4.94
N GLU A 15 10.71 9.61 5.52
CA GLU A 15 12.15 9.67 5.36
C GLU A 15 12.57 9.46 3.90
N GLN A 16 11.85 8.62 3.17
CA GLN A 16 12.09 8.37 1.75
C GLN A 16 11.48 9.44 0.84
N GLY A 17 10.87 10.47 1.40
CA GLY A 17 10.29 11.56 0.63
C GLY A 17 8.92 11.25 0.05
N VAL A 18 8.25 10.21 0.54
CA VAL A 18 6.90 9.85 0.08
C VAL A 18 5.88 10.75 0.76
N ASP A 19 5.11 11.48 -0.02
CA ASP A 19 4.04 12.35 0.48
C ASP A 19 2.65 11.94 -0.01
N THR A 20 2.57 10.96 -0.88
CA THR A 20 1.30 10.52 -1.48
C THR A 20 1.32 9.00 -1.62
N LEU A 21 0.24 8.36 -1.22
CA LEU A 21 0.05 6.94 -1.49
C LEU A 21 -1.41 6.66 -1.84
N PHE A 22 -1.61 5.58 -2.58
CA PHE A 22 -2.93 5.18 -3.08
C PHE A 22 -3.32 3.86 -2.45
N GLY A 23 -4.59 3.67 -2.16
CA GLY A 23 -4.99 2.40 -1.59
C GLY A 23 -6.45 2.29 -1.25
N TYR A 24 -6.80 1.11 -0.74
CA TYR A 24 -8.12 0.79 -0.25
C TYR A 24 -7.98 0.02 1.07
N PRO A 25 -8.68 0.42 2.14
CA PRO A 25 -8.51 -0.21 3.45
C PRO A 25 -9.07 -1.63 3.52
N GLY A 26 -8.59 -2.38 4.49
CA GLY A 26 -9.07 -3.71 4.81
C GLY A 26 -8.54 -4.16 6.15
N GLY A 27 -9.07 -5.29 6.65
CA GLY A 27 -8.82 -5.73 8.02
C GLY A 27 -7.36 -5.89 8.40
N ALA A 28 -6.55 -6.43 7.49
CA ALA A 28 -5.14 -6.72 7.79
C ALA A 28 -4.24 -5.48 7.86
N VAL A 29 -4.72 -4.31 7.42
CA VAL A 29 -3.93 -3.07 7.40
C VAL A 29 -4.58 -1.94 8.18
N LEU A 30 -5.52 -2.24 9.07
CA LEU A 30 -6.22 -1.22 9.86
C LEU A 30 -5.25 -0.38 10.70
N ASN A 31 -4.25 -1.00 11.31
CA ASN A 31 -3.29 -0.27 12.12
C ASN A 31 -2.45 0.70 11.28
N LEU A 32 -2.13 0.33 10.04
CA LEU A 32 -1.43 1.23 9.12
C LEU A 32 -2.33 2.40 8.74
N TYR A 33 -3.60 2.15 8.46
CA TYR A 33 -4.55 3.21 8.13
C TYR A 33 -4.80 4.16 9.29
N ASP A 34 -4.82 3.65 10.53
CA ASP A 34 -4.94 4.51 11.71
C ASP A 34 -3.75 5.47 11.81
N GLU A 35 -2.54 4.98 11.59
CA GLU A 35 -1.35 5.84 11.60
C GLU A 35 -1.33 6.81 10.41
N LEU A 36 -1.78 6.40 9.23
CA LEU A 36 -1.91 7.32 8.10
C LEU A 36 -2.89 8.44 8.39
N TYR A 37 -4.01 8.14 9.05
CA TYR A 37 -4.97 9.15 9.47
C TYR A 37 -4.33 10.16 10.44
N LYS A 38 -3.60 9.67 11.43
CA LYS A 38 -2.91 10.53 12.41
C LYS A 38 -1.84 11.41 11.76
N ASN A 39 -1.31 11.01 10.62
CA ASN A 39 -0.25 11.70 9.89
C ASN A 39 -0.74 12.29 8.56
N SER A 40 -2.02 12.63 8.47
CA SER A 40 -2.61 13.17 7.23
C SER A 40 -2.04 14.52 6.81
N ASP A 41 -1.36 15.21 7.72
CA ASP A 41 -0.62 16.42 7.43
C ASP A 41 0.73 16.17 6.73
N ARG A 42 1.22 14.93 6.79
CA ARG A 42 2.52 14.53 6.24
C ARG A 42 2.40 13.68 4.98
N ILE A 43 1.39 12.81 4.92
CA ILE A 43 1.16 11.91 3.80
C ILE A 43 -0.30 12.02 3.38
N THR A 44 -0.51 12.28 2.10
CA THR A 44 -1.85 12.27 1.51
C THR A 44 -2.18 10.86 1.07
N HIS A 45 -3.24 10.30 1.61
CA HIS A 45 -3.78 9.03 1.14
C HIS A 45 -4.91 9.29 0.15
N VAL A 46 -4.77 8.74 -1.05
CA VAL A 46 -5.80 8.82 -2.09
C VAL A 46 -6.59 7.52 -2.08
N LEU A 47 -7.83 7.59 -1.62
CA LEU A 47 -8.72 6.44 -1.57
C LEU A 47 -9.25 6.13 -2.96
N THR A 48 -9.13 4.87 -3.36
CA THR A 48 -9.74 4.38 -4.61
C THR A 48 -10.90 3.43 -4.26
N ALA A 49 -11.80 3.24 -5.22
CA ALA A 49 -12.92 2.33 -5.01
C ALA A 49 -12.54 0.85 -5.20
N HIS A 50 -11.35 0.58 -5.74
CA HIS A 50 -10.83 -0.75 -6.02
C HIS A 50 -9.31 -0.70 -6.02
N GLU A 51 -8.67 -1.75 -5.51
CA GLU A 51 -7.20 -1.80 -5.41
C GLU A 51 -6.52 -1.74 -6.78
N GLN A 52 -7.15 -2.31 -7.82
CA GLN A 52 -6.61 -2.18 -9.17
C GLN A 52 -6.51 -0.71 -9.58
N GLY A 53 -7.52 0.09 -9.26
CA GLY A 53 -7.47 1.54 -9.49
C GLY A 53 -6.32 2.19 -8.74
N ALA A 54 -6.04 1.75 -7.52
CA ALA A 54 -4.92 2.27 -6.73
C ALA A 54 -3.58 1.95 -7.39
N SER A 55 -3.40 0.73 -7.90
CA SER A 55 -2.16 0.34 -8.58
C SER A 55 -1.96 1.13 -9.88
N HIS A 56 -3.02 1.32 -10.65
CA HIS A 56 -2.94 2.16 -11.86
C HIS A 56 -2.69 3.64 -11.52
N ALA A 57 -3.27 4.14 -10.43
CA ALA A 57 -3.01 5.50 -9.99
C ALA A 57 -1.54 5.69 -9.57
N ALA A 58 -0.98 4.73 -8.84
CA ALA A 58 0.43 4.76 -8.46
C ALA A 58 1.35 4.72 -9.69
N ASP A 59 1.02 3.88 -10.68
CA ASP A 59 1.74 3.83 -11.94
C ASP A 59 1.71 5.19 -12.66
N GLY A 60 0.52 5.78 -12.80
CA GLY A 60 0.38 7.10 -13.41
C GLY A 60 1.12 8.20 -12.66
N TYR A 61 1.07 8.16 -11.32
CA TYR A 61 1.81 9.10 -10.49
C TYR A 61 3.31 9.02 -10.74
N ALA A 62 3.85 7.80 -10.80
CA ALA A 62 5.28 7.60 -11.06
C ALA A 62 5.68 8.10 -12.46
N ARG A 63 4.86 7.83 -13.47
CA ARG A 63 5.12 8.32 -14.83
C ARG A 63 5.09 9.85 -14.91
N ALA A 64 4.15 10.47 -14.22
CA ALA A 64 3.97 11.92 -14.28
C ALA A 64 5.02 12.68 -13.48
N THR A 65 5.46 12.15 -12.34
CA THR A 65 6.34 12.85 -11.42
C THR A 65 7.80 12.42 -11.50
N GLY A 66 8.08 11.25 -12.04
CA GLY A 66 9.42 10.63 -11.97
C GLY A 66 9.74 10.07 -10.58
N ARG A 67 8.77 10.02 -9.66
CA ARG A 67 8.93 9.51 -8.30
C ARG A 67 8.33 8.11 -8.20
N THR A 68 8.75 7.35 -7.21
CA THR A 68 8.19 6.02 -6.98
C THR A 68 6.73 6.11 -6.55
N GLY A 69 5.84 5.39 -7.23
CA GLY A 69 4.44 5.26 -6.83
C GLY A 69 4.31 4.27 -5.67
N VAL A 70 3.48 4.60 -4.69
CA VAL A 70 3.28 3.75 -3.49
C VAL A 70 1.81 3.37 -3.39
N VAL A 71 1.56 2.09 -3.22
CA VAL A 71 0.20 1.55 -3.09
C VAL A 71 0.12 0.65 -1.85
N LEU A 72 -1.02 0.69 -1.17
CA LEU A 72 -1.29 -0.10 0.03
C LEU A 72 -2.60 -0.86 -0.13
N ALA A 73 -2.57 -2.17 0.09
CA ALA A 73 -3.76 -3.02 0.03
C ALA A 73 -3.76 -4.03 1.16
N THR A 74 -4.93 -4.54 1.48
CA THR A 74 -5.08 -5.61 2.47
C THR A 74 -4.65 -6.97 1.92
N SER A 75 -4.69 -8.00 2.75
CA SER A 75 -4.35 -9.37 2.36
C SER A 75 -5.37 -9.95 1.38
N GLY A 76 -5.01 -11.09 0.79
CA GLY A 76 -5.90 -11.88 -0.06
C GLY A 76 -6.36 -11.09 -1.28
N PRO A 77 -7.68 -10.87 -1.45
CA PRO A 77 -8.20 -10.21 -2.64
C PRO A 77 -7.70 -8.77 -2.81
N GLY A 78 -7.37 -8.08 -1.71
CA GLY A 78 -6.75 -6.75 -1.81
C GLY A 78 -5.42 -6.82 -2.55
N ALA A 79 -4.57 -7.75 -2.15
CA ALA A 79 -3.27 -7.94 -2.78
C ALA A 79 -3.40 -8.44 -4.22
N THR A 80 -4.28 -9.41 -4.47
CA THR A 80 -4.45 -9.96 -5.83
C THR A 80 -5.01 -8.94 -6.80
N ASN A 81 -5.81 -8.00 -6.32
CA ASN A 81 -6.34 -6.91 -7.15
C ASN A 81 -5.28 -5.91 -7.61
N LEU A 82 -4.07 -5.97 -7.10
CA LEU A 82 -2.96 -5.11 -7.55
C LEU A 82 -2.25 -5.66 -8.79
N VAL A 83 -2.47 -6.92 -9.15
CA VAL A 83 -1.64 -7.65 -10.12
C VAL A 83 -1.58 -6.94 -11.48
N THR A 84 -2.72 -6.51 -12.01
CA THR A 84 -2.75 -5.86 -13.33
C THR A 84 -1.92 -4.56 -13.34
N GLY A 85 -2.09 -3.72 -12.31
CA GLY A 85 -1.31 -2.46 -12.24
C GLY A 85 0.18 -2.71 -12.04
N ILE A 86 0.54 -3.71 -11.24
CA ILE A 86 1.94 -4.11 -11.04
C ILE A 86 2.51 -4.64 -12.37
N ALA A 87 1.77 -5.46 -13.10
CA ALA A 87 2.21 -5.97 -14.38
C ALA A 87 2.44 -4.84 -15.39
N THR A 88 1.54 -3.87 -15.41
CA THR A 88 1.67 -2.69 -16.27
C THR A 88 2.94 -1.89 -15.94
N ALA A 89 3.17 -1.63 -14.66
CA ALA A 89 4.36 -0.92 -14.22
C ALA A 89 5.64 -1.72 -14.53
N TYR A 90 5.61 -3.02 -14.32
CA TYR A 90 6.74 -3.91 -14.60
C TYR A 90 7.12 -3.90 -16.07
N MET A 91 6.14 -3.98 -16.96
CA MET A 91 6.38 -4.02 -18.42
C MET A 91 7.09 -2.77 -18.91
N ASP A 92 6.81 -1.60 -18.30
CA ASP A 92 7.36 -0.32 -18.73
C ASP A 92 8.47 0.19 -17.81
N SER A 93 8.94 -0.63 -16.87
CA SER A 93 9.98 -0.25 -15.90
C SER A 93 9.61 0.98 -15.07
N VAL A 94 8.35 1.09 -14.69
CA VAL A 94 7.86 2.17 -13.84
C VAL A 94 8.11 1.83 -12.37
N PRO A 95 8.75 2.71 -11.58
CA PRO A 95 9.03 2.41 -10.19
C PRO A 95 7.76 2.44 -9.32
N MET A 96 7.49 1.33 -8.66
CA MET A 96 6.33 1.17 -7.79
C MET A 96 6.71 0.31 -6.58
N VAL A 97 6.23 0.70 -5.41
CA VAL A 97 6.30 -0.11 -4.19
C VAL A 97 4.88 -0.43 -3.76
N ALA A 98 4.59 -1.72 -3.63
CA ALA A 98 3.28 -2.20 -3.18
C ALA A 98 3.43 -2.82 -1.78
N PHE A 99 2.69 -2.28 -0.82
CA PHE A 99 2.58 -2.85 0.52
C PHE A 99 1.29 -3.63 0.60
N THR A 100 1.36 -4.87 1.03
CA THR A 100 0.17 -5.70 1.21
C THR A 100 0.13 -6.27 2.61
N GLY A 101 -1.06 -6.31 3.19
CA GLY A 101 -1.26 -6.97 4.46
C GLY A 101 -1.14 -8.49 4.32
N ASN A 102 -1.06 -9.16 5.45
CA ASN A 102 -1.06 -10.61 5.53
C ASN A 102 -1.89 -11.01 6.76
N VAL A 103 -2.20 -12.31 6.85
CA VAL A 103 -2.88 -12.85 8.04
C VAL A 103 -1.94 -12.81 9.24
N PRO A 104 -2.49 -12.91 10.49
CA PRO A 104 -1.65 -13.04 11.67
C PRO A 104 -0.69 -14.22 11.55
N THR A 105 0.50 -14.08 12.14
CA THR A 105 1.57 -15.08 12.06
C THR A 105 1.10 -16.52 12.28
N PRO A 106 0.23 -16.84 13.27
CA PRO A 106 -0.23 -18.21 13.46
C PRO A 106 -1.03 -18.79 12.30
N SER A 107 -1.55 -17.96 11.41
CA SER A 107 -2.37 -18.38 10.25
C SER A 107 -1.58 -18.47 8.97
N ILE A 108 -0.30 -18.09 8.96
CA ILE A 108 0.53 -18.16 7.76
C ILE A 108 0.68 -19.61 7.32
N GLY A 109 0.45 -19.86 6.03
CA GLY A 109 0.50 -21.21 5.46
C GLY A 109 -0.74 -22.05 5.70
N LYS A 110 -1.80 -21.45 6.25
CA LYS A 110 -3.09 -22.11 6.52
C LYS A 110 -4.20 -21.38 5.77
N ASP A 111 -5.39 -21.98 5.77
CA ASP A 111 -6.58 -21.37 5.17
C ASP A 111 -7.11 -20.27 6.11
N GLY A 112 -6.56 -19.07 5.95
CA GLY A 112 -7.03 -17.91 6.67
C GLY A 112 -8.15 -17.20 5.95
N PHE A 113 -8.88 -16.33 6.65
CA PHE A 113 -9.95 -15.54 6.06
C PHE A 113 -9.39 -14.66 4.93
N GLN A 114 -10.00 -14.78 3.76
CA GLN A 114 -9.62 -14.03 2.54
C GLN A 114 -8.17 -14.26 2.08
N GLU A 115 -7.50 -15.26 2.61
CA GLU A 115 -6.14 -15.56 2.15
C GLU A 115 -6.18 -16.25 0.79
N ALA A 116 -5.48 -15.71 -0.14
CA ALA A 116 -5.41 -16.26 -1.49
C ALA A 116 -4.02 -16.85 -1.78
#